data_20bc5b15106c2a2fb5bfa21db0c229b6
#
_entry.id   20bc5b15106c2a2fb5bfa21db0c229b6
#
_cell.length_a   1.000
_cell.length_b   1.000
_cell.length_c   1.000
_cell.angle_alpha   90.00
_cell.angle_beta   90.00
_cell.angle_gamma   90.00
#
_symmetry.space_group_name_H-M   'P 1'
#
loop_
_entity.id
_entity.type
_entity.pdbx_description
1 polymer ?
#
loop_
_entity_poly.entity_id
_entity_poly.type
_entity_poly.pdbx_seq_one_letter_code
_entity_poly.pdbx_strand_id
1 'polypeptide(L)'
;VGLGDQALLADVGTVVGALPAALQAKVTLLAADSRDSITVQVGERTTVVWGSADDSPLKGQVAGVLYRSEPTCRRIDVSSPATPATHC
;
A
#
# COMPACT_ATOMS: atom_id res chain seq x y z
N VAL A 1 1.17 1.77 -18.11
CA VAL A 1 2.53 2.14 -17.77
C VAL A 1 3.48 1.39 -18.67
N GLY A 2 4.38 2.12 -19.32
CA GLY A 2 5.38 1.49 -20.16
C GLY A 2 6.47 0.81 -19.36
N LEU A 3 7.10 -0.19 -19.98
CA LEU A 3 8.20 -0.90 -19.36
C LEU A 3 9.41 0.01 -19.10
N GLY A 4 9.46 1.16 -19.77
CA GLY A 4 10.52 2.12 -19.59
C GLY A 4 10.35 3.10 -18.45
N ASP A 5 9.25 3.00 -17.70
CA ASP A 5 9.01 3.91 -16.57
C ASP A 5 9.78 3.43 -15.34
N GLN A 6 11.05 3.75 -15.29
CA GLN A 6 11.93 3.35 -14.20
C GLN A 6 11.58 4.05 -12.90
N ALA A 7 11.06 5.28 -12.96
CA ALA A 7 10.66 6.01 -11.76
C ALA A 7 9.49 5.31 -11.08
N LEU A 8 8.52 4.84 -11.85
CA LEU A 8 7.39 4.11 -11.29
C LEU A 8 7.83 2.77 -10.72
N LEU A 9 8.73 2.05 -11.39
CA LEU A 9 9.26 0.79 -10.89
C LEU A 9 10.02 0.99 -9.59
N ALA A 10 10.78 2.08 -9.46
CA ALA A 10 11.47 2.40 -8.22
C ALA A 10 10.48 2.71 -7.10
N ASP A 11 9.39 3.41 -7.41
CA ASP A 11 8.34 3.72 -6.42
C ASP A 11 7.66 2.45 -5.94
N VAL A 12 7.36 1.53 -6.83
CA VAL A 12 6.77 0.23 -6.49
C VAL A 12 7.71 -0.54 -5.56
N GLY A 13 9.00 -0.57 -5.87
CA GLY A 13 10.00 -1.22 -5.02
C GLY A 13 10.07 -0.58 -3.64
N THR A 14 9.98 0.74 -3.56
CA THR A 14 9.96 1.45 -2.28
C THR A 14 8.74 1.07 -1.45
N VAL A 15 7.57 0.99 -2.08
CA VAL A 15 6.33 0.61 -1.41
C VAL A 15 6.44 -0.81 -0.85
N VAL A 16 6.87 -1.75 -1.67
CA VAL A 16 7.00 -3.15 -1.25
C VAL A 16 8.01 -3.27 -0.11
N GLY A 17 9.14 -2.58 -0.22
CA GLY A 17 10.16 -2.60 0.83
C GLY A 17 9.71 -1.98 2.15
N ALA A 18 8.74 -1.08 2.11
CA ALA A 18 8.21 -0.44 3.32
C ALA A 18 7.10 -1.25 3.99
N LEU A 19 6.53 -2.25 3.31
CA LEU A 19 5.48 -3.08 3.88
C LEU A 19 6.05 -3.97 4.98
N PRO A 20 5.34 -4.12 6.12
CA PRO A 20 5.71 -5.11 7.12
C PRO A 20 5.78 -6.51 6.51
N ALA A 21 6.65 -7.36 7.04
CA ALA A 21 6.83 -8.72 6.52
C ALA A 21 5.51 -9.50 6.48
N ALA A 22 4.66 -9.31 7.49
CA ALA A 22 3.36 -9.98 7.54
C ALA A 22 2.47 -9.58 6.37
N LEU A 23 2.53 -8.32 5.94
CA LEU A 23 1.76 -7.85 4.80
C LEU A 23 2.40 -8.28 3.48
N GLN A 24 3.73 -8.22 3.38
CA GLN A 24 4.44 -8.66 2.18
C GLN A 24 4.09 -10.10 1.82
N ALA A 25 3.98 -10.96 2.81
CA ALA A 25 3.65 -12.37 2.59
C ALA A 25 2.23 -12.57 2.07
N LYS A 26 1.36 -11.56 2.21
CA LYS A 26 -0.05 -11.64 1.81
C LYS A 26 -0.38 -10.80 0.59
N VAL A 27 0.60 -10.11 0.02
CA VAL A 27 0.35 -9.30 -1.18
C VAL A 27 0.04 -10.22 -2.36
N THR A 28 -1.12 -10.01 -2.97
CA THR A 28 -1.56 -10.76 -4.12
C THR A 28 -1.46 -9.97 -5.40
N LEU A 29 -1.55 -8.64 -5.31
CA LEU A 29 -1.49 -7.77 -6.48
C LEU A 29 -1.03 -6.38 -6.04
N LEU A 30 -0.18 -5.78 -6.82
CA LEU A 30 0.18 -4.37 -6.67
C LEU A 30 -0.15 -3.68 -7.99
N ALA A 31 -0.98 -2.67 -7.93
CA ALA A 31 -1.38 -1.90 -9.10
C ALA A 31 -0.92 -0.46 -8.96
N ALA A 32 -0.43 0.10 -10.04
CA ALA A 32 0.05 1.47 -10.06
C ALA A 32 -0.38 2.12 -11.38
N ASP A 33 -1.49 2.86 -11.34
CA ASP A 33 -1.97 3.59 -12.52
C ASP A 33 -1.06 4.78 -12.82
N SER A 34 -0.48 5.36 -11.78
CA SER A 34 0.49 6.43 -11.88
C SER A 34 1.34 6.42 -10.60
N ARG A 35 2.33 7.31 -10.53
CA ARG A 35 3.19 7.40 -9.33
C ARG A 35 2.40 7.82 -8.08
N ASP A 36 1.26 8.47 -8.26
CA ASP A 36 0.42 8.94 -7.15
C ASP A 36 -0.79 8.05 -6.91
N SER A 37 -0.93 6.96 -7.65
CA SER A 37 -2.10 6.08 -7.59
C SER A 37 -1.68 4.62 -7.44
N ILE A 38 -0.96 4.33 -6.37
CA ILE A 38 -0.47 3.00 -6.05
C ILE A 38 -1.43 2.35 -5.07
N THR A 39 -1.86 1.13 -5.39
CA THR A 39 -2.70 0.31 -4.50
C THR A 39 -2.08 -1.06 -4.32
N VAL A 40 -2.26 -1.63 -3.13
CA VAL A 40 -1.73 -2.95 -2.79
C VAL A 40 -2.88 -3.83 -2.34
N GLN A 41 -3.07 -4.95 -3.03
CA GLN A 41 -4.05 -5.96 -2.63
C GLN A 41 -3.39 -6.92 -1.64
N VAL A 42 -3.95 -7.00 -0.45
CA VAL A 42 -3.43 -7.86 0.62
C VAL A 42 -4.46 -8.94 0.93
N GLY A 43 -4.08 -10.19 0.79
CA GLY A 43 -5.01 -11.30 0.95
C GLY A 43 -6.09 -11.28 -0.11
N GLU A 44 -7.28 -11.75 0.24
CA GLU A 44 -8.39 -11.86 -0.71
C GLU A 44 -9.36 -10.68 -0.64
N ARG A 45 -9.31 -9.89 0.44
CA ARG A 45 -10.36 -8.91 0.73
C ARG A 45 -9.88 -7.49 0.92
N THR A 46 -8.62 -7.31 1.30
CA THR A 46 -8.15 -5.99 1.72
C THR A 46 -7.38 -5.29 0.62
N THR A 47 -7.77 -4.06 0.32
CA THR A 47 -7.03 -3.19 -0.59
C THR A 47 -6.44 -2.05 0.23
N VAL A 48 -5.13 -1.88 0.14
CA VAL A 48 -4.44 -0.75 0.76
C VAL A 48 -4.22 0.31 -0.30
N VAL A 49 -4.82 1.47 -0.10
CA VAL A 49 -4.63 2.63 -0.97
C VAL A 49 -3.39 3.35 -0.48
N TRP A 50 -2.31 3.23 -1.22
CA TRP A 50 -1.01 3.78 -0.83
C TRP A 50 -0.83 5.22 -1.29
N GLY A 51 -1.26 5.52 -2.50
CA GLY A 51 -1.05 6.81 -3.12
C GLY A 51 0.33 6.86 -3.76
N SER A 52 1.19 7.76 -3.31
CA SER A 52 2.55 7.89 -3.80
C SER A 52 3.53 7.09 -2.94
N ALA A 53 4.78 6.99 -3.39
CA ALA A 53 5.84 6.37 -2.60
C ALA A 53 6.37 7.28 -1.48
N ASP A 54 5.93 8.53 -1.41
CA ASP A 54 6.34 9.43 -0.35
C ASP A 54 5.90 8.90 1.01
N ASP A 55 6.74 9.08 2.02
CA ASP A 55 6.49 8.64 3.39
C ASP A 55 6.18 7.14 3.48
N SER A 56 6.72 6.34 2.58
CA SER A 56 6.46 4.89 2.56
C SER A 56 6.74 4.20 3.89
N PRO A 57 7.84 4.48 4.61
CA PRO A 57 8.05 3.84 5.92
C PRO A 57 6.91 4.11 6.89
N LEU A 58 6.41 5.34 6.95
CA LEU A 58 5.29 5.69 7.81
C LEU A 58 4.00 5.04 7.34
N LYS A 59 3.74 5.08 6.03
CA LYS A 59 2.55 4.44 5.46
C LYS A 59 2.54 2.94 5.74
N GLY A 60 3.70 2.29 5.65
CA GLY A 60 3.82 0.87 5.95
C GLY A 60 3.49 0.55 7.40
N GLN A 61 3.98 1.36 8.33
CA GLN A 61 3.67 1.19 9.75
C GLN A 61 2.18 1.35 10.01
N VAL A 62 1.57 2.40 9.45
CA VAL A 62 0.14 2.68 9.64
C VAL A 62 -0.69 1.57 9.03
N ALA A 63 -0.36 1.13 7.82
CA ALA A 63 -1.08 0.04 7.17
C ALA A 63 -1.00 -1.26 7.98
N GLY A 64 0.17 -1.56 8.53
CA GLY A 64 0.36 -2.75 9.37
C GLY A 64 -0.49 -2.70 10.63
N VAL A 65 -0.52 -1.55 11.31
CA VAL A 65 -1.32 -1.37 12.52
C VAL A 65 -2.81 -1.51 12.19
N LEU A 66 -3.28 -0.83 11.14
CA LEU A 66 -4.69 -0.86 10.76
C LEU A 66 -5.11 -2.26 10.31
N TYR A 67 -4.26 -2.96 9.57
CA TYR A 67 -4.57 -4.31 9.13
C TYR A 67 -4.76 -5.26 10.31
N ARG A 68 -3.95 -5.12 11.35
CA ARG A 68 -4.08 -5.95 12.55
C ARG A 68 -5.25 -5.55 13.43
N SER A 69 -5.53 -4.24 13.51
CA SER A 69 -6.61 -3.73 14.36
C SER A 69 -7.98 -3.91 13.74
N GLU A 70 -8.05 -3.88 12.40
CA GLU A 70 -9.29 -3.89 11.65
C GLU A 70 -9.24 -4.95 10.54
N PRO A 71 -9.12 -6.24 10.90
CA PRO A 71 -8.92 -7.30 9.89
C PRO A 71 -10.13 -7.53 8.98
N THR A 72 -11.30 -7.02 9.35
CA THR A 72 -12.51 -7.16 8.54
C THR A 72 -12.71 -6.00 7.57
N CYS A 73 -11.92 -4.95 7.68
CA CYS A 73 -12.04 -3.81 6.76
C CYS A 73 -11.50 -4.20 5.40
N ARG A 74 -12.24 -3.81 4.36
CA ARG A 74 -11.87 -4.14 2.98
C ARG A 74 -10.95 -3.13 2.35
N ARG A 75 -10.88 -1.93 2.90
CA ARG A 75 -10.08 -0.86 2.34
C ARG A 75 -9.38 -0.11 3.45
N ILE A 76 -8.08 0.03 3.29
CA ILE A 76 -7.24 0.81 4.19
C ILE A 76 -6.59 1.90 3.35
N ASP A 77 -6.83 3.16 3.70
CA ASP A 77 -6.29 4.30 2.98
C ASP A 77 -5.19 4.93 3.81
N VAL A 78 -3.95 4.82 3.35
CA VAL A 78 -2.78 5.42 4.00
C VAL A 78 -2.11 6.45 3.11
N SER A 79 -2.80 6.89 2.05
CA SER A 79 -2.27 7.91 1.15
C SER A 79 -1.97 9.22 1.88
N SER A 80 -2.69 9.48 2.97
CA SER A 80 -2.40 10.59 3.88
C SER A 80 -2.15 10.00 5.26
N PRO A 81 -0.90 9.62 5.58
CA PRO A 81 -0.62 8.86 6.81
C PRO A 81 -0.94 9.61 8.10
N ALA A 82 -1.04 10.94 8.05
CA ALA A 82 -1.47 11.72 9.21
C ALA A 82 -2.97 11.57 9.49
N THR A 83 -3.76 11.20 8.48
CA THR A 83 -5.21 11.05 8.61
C THR A 83 -5.66 9.77 7.87
N PRO A 84 -5.18 8.60 8.31
CA PRO A 84 -5.55 7.35 7.64
C PRO A 84 -7.04 7.05 7.82
N ALA A 85 -7.60 6.32 6.87
CA ALA A 85 -9.01 5.94 6.91
C ALA A 85 -9.17 4.47 6.60
N THR A 86 -10.22 3.87 7.18
CA THR A 86 -10.59 2.49 6.88
C THR A 86 -12.05 2.46 6.45
N HIS A 87 -12.36 1.55 5.55
CA HIS A 87 -13.72 1.32 5.07
C HIS A 87 -14.07 -0.15 5.26
N CYS A 88 -14.97 -0.40 6.16
CA CYS A 88 -15.38 -1.75 6.54
C CYS A 88 -16.73 -2.15 5.98
#